data_d0f06ffe111cb6b597fcc88b0fa2c4ca
#
_entry.id   d0f06ffe111cb6b597fcc88b0fa2c4ca
#
_cell.length_a   1.000
_cell.length_b   1.000
_cell.length_c   1.000
_cell.angle_alpha   90.00
_cell.angle_beta   90.00
_cell.angle_gamma   90.00
#
_symmetry.space_group_name_H-M   'P 1'
#
loop_
_entity.id
_entity.type
_entity.pdbx_description
1 polymer ?
#
loop_
_entity_poly.entity_id
_entity_poly.type
_entity_poly.pdbx_seq_one_letter_code
_entity_poly.pdbx_strand_id
1 'polypeptide(L)'
;MRAAPLPAMPLRRSLVGALAGCALVLAGCASPPRPSRTAEQAGTRRWNGRMALQVDDPAVNPVSAGFELSGGPQHGELVLLNPLGNVLATLEWSPAGAVLQKGGERRTSPSLDALVLELTGSALPVAALFAWLDGDAVAVPGWTVDTSRLDDGRLTAQRQSPLPEATLRIVLDR
;
A
#
# COMPACT_ATOMS: atom_id res chain seq x y z
N MET A 1 78.49 -49.44 17.14
CA MET A 1 78.32 -50.26 15.89
C MET A 1 77.00 -49.85 15.25
N ARG A 2 77.05 -49.57 13.95
CA ARG A 2 76.01 -49.30 12.99
C ARG A 2 75.15 -48.05 13.10
N ALA A 3 75.54 -47.09 12.27
CA ALA A 3 74.77 -45.96 11.81
C ALA A 3 73.57 -46.43 10.99
N ALA A 4 72.48 -45.71 11.12
CA ALA A 4 71.35 -45.77 10.19
C ALA A 4 71.07 -44.38 9.62
N PRO A 5 70.75 -44.24 8.34
CA PRO A 5 70.71 -42.94 7.67
C PRO A 5 69.38 -42.23 7.84
N LEU A 6 69.47 -40.90 7.81
CA LEU A 6 68.37 -39.98 7.76
C LEU A 6 67.67 -40.03 6.39
N PRO A 7 66.33 -40.06 6.27
CA PRO A 7 65.65 -39.78 5.02
C PRO A 7 65.37 -38.31 4.83
N ALA A 8 65.55 -37.90 3.59
CA ALA A 8 65.39 -36.57 3.04
C ALA A 8 63.94 -36.02 3.16
N MET A 9 63.78 -34.74 3.49
CA MET A 9 62.57 -33.96 3.34
C MET A 9 62.25 -33.68 1.85
N PRO A 10 61.02 -33.85 1.41
CA PRO A 10 60.52 -33.12 0.25
C PRO A 10 59.72 -31.88 0.71
N LEU A 11 60.44 -30.78 0.71
CA LEU A 11 59.89 -29.43 0.77
C LEU A 11 59.32 -29.11 -0.62
N ARG A 12 58.03 -29.25 -0.86
CA ARG A 12 57.35 -28.67 -2.03
C ARG A 12 55.94 -29.29 -2.26
N ARG A 13 54.97 -28.96 -1.36
CA ARG A 13 53.54 -29.22 -1.70
C ARG A 13 52.59 -28.65 -0.66
N SER A 14 52.74 -27.38 -0.29
CA SER A 14 51.78 -26.74 0.67
C SER A 14 51.51 -25.28 0.38
N LEU A 15 51.54 -24.83 -0.89
CA LEU A 15 51.30 -23.44 -1.25
C LEU A 15 50.18 -23.25 -2.27
N VAL A 16 49.33 -24.25 -2.54
CA VAL A 16 48.20 -24.13 -3.50
C VAL A 16 46.82 -24.19 -2.80
N GLY A 17 46.78 -24.47 -1.51
CA GLY A 17 45.51 -24.62 -0.75
C GLY A 17 44.93 -23.35 -0.12
N ALA A 18 45.65 -22.22 -0.14
CA ALA A 18 45.25 -21.04 0.64
C ALA A 18 44.49 -19.93 -0.16
N LEU A 19 44.25 -20.11 -1.44
CA LEU A 19 43.59 -19.11 -2.30
C LEU A 19 42.16 -19.45 -2.70
N ALA A 20 41.61 -20.60 -2.27
CA ALA A 20 40.25 -21.01 -2.59
C ALA A 20 39.20 -20.66 -1.49
N GLY A 21 39.63 -20.09 -0.37
CA GLY A 21 38.74 -19.85 0.80
C GLY A 21 38.10 -18.48 0.91
N CYS A 22 38.46 -17.49 0.09
CA CYS A 22 37.99 -16.09 0.24
C CYS A 22 36.89 -15.66 -0.72
N ALA A 23 36.34 -16.53 -1.55
CA ALA A 23 35.35 -16.17 -2.60
C ALA A 23 33.89 -16.39 -2.22
N LEU A 24 33.54 -16.74 -0.97
CA LEU A 24 32.20 -17.20 -0.60
C LEU A 24 31.44 -16.29 0.40
N VAL A 25 31.87 -15.05 0.63
CA VAL A 25 31.20 -14.15 1.61
C VAL A 25 30.54 -12.92 0.96
N LEU A 26 30.36 -12.91 -0.36
CA LEU A 26 29.59 -11.88 -1.08
C LEU A 26 28.20 -12.39 -1.53
N ALA A 27 27.62 -13.37 -0.82
CA ALA A 27 26.20 -13.66 -0.94
C ALA A 27 25.43 -12.51 -0.26
N GLY A 28 25.29 -11.45 -1.03
CA GLY A 28 24.66 -10.20 -0.64
C GLY A 28 23.26 -10.42 -0.06
N CYS A 29 22.86 -9.51 0.81
CA CYS A 29 21.48 -9.26 1.20
C CYS A 29 20.65 -9.05 -0.06
N ALA A 30 20.17 -10.12 -0.68
CA ALA A 30 19.10 -10.06 -1.64
C ALA A 30 17.86 -9.70 -0.84
N SER A 31 17.50 -8.42 -0.81
CA SER A 31 16.17 -8.01 -0.41
C SER A 31 15.16 -8.85 -1.19
N PRO A 32 14.16 -9.45 -0.52
CA PRO A 32 13.15 -10.21 -1.24
C PRO A 32 12.58 -9.32 -2.35
N PRO A 33 12.47 -9.83 -3.59
CA PRO A 33 11.88 -9.04 -4.66
C PRO A 33 10.47 -8.66 -4.20
N ARG A 34 10.19 -7.35 -4.16
CA ARG A 34 8.81 -6.88 -4.08
C ARG A 34 8.05 -7.59 -5.19
N PRO A 35 6.87 -8.18 -4.92
CA PRO A 35 6.11 -8.84 -5.97
C PRO A 35 5.97 -7.85 -7.12
N SER A 36 6.55 -8.24 -8.26
CA SER A 36 6.47 -7.45 -9.47
C SER A 36 5.01 -7.29 -9.81
N ARG A 37 4.53 -6.04 -9.84
CA ARG A 37 3.17 -5.73 -10.24
C ARG A 37 2.94 -6.41 -11.59
N THR A 38 2.00 -7.34 -11.63
CA THR A 38 1.66 -8.10 -12.82
C THR A 38 1.28 -7.17 -13.96
N ALA A 39 1.53 -7.59 -15.20
CA ALA A 39 1.26 -6.81 -16.42
C ALA A 39 -0.20 -6.34 -16.54
N GLU A 40 -1.15 -6.97 -15.83
CA GLU A 40 -2.55 -6.54 -15.69
C GLU A 40 -2.71 -5.16 -15.02
N GLN A 41 -1.72 -4.70 -14.26
CA GLN A 41 -1.75 -3.39 -13.59
C GLN A 41 -1.28 -2.24 -14.49
N ALA A 42 -0.75 -2.53 -15.68
CA ALA A 42 -0.21 -1.50 -16.59
C ALA A 42 -1.30 -0.61 -17.24
N GLY A 43 -2.59 -0.99 -17.15
CA GLY A 43 -3.73 -0.19 -17.60
C GLY A 43 -4.64 0.29 -16.46
N THR A 44 -4.28 0.04 -15.21
CA THR A 44 -5.10 0.35 -14.04
C THR A 44 -4.91 1.81 -13.66
N ARG A 45 -6.01 2.57 -13.59
CA ARG A 45 -5.98 3.95 -13.07
C ARG A 45 -5.39 3.96 -11.67
N ARG A 46 -4.60 4.98 -11.38
CA ARG A 46 -3.96 5.15 -10.08
C ARG A 46 -3.93 6.60 -9.67
N TRP A 47 -4.29 6.82 -8.42
CA TRP A 47 -4.20 8.12 -7.76
C TRP A 47 -3.43 7.96 -6.45
N ASN A 48 -2.62 8.93 -6.14
CA ASN A 48 -1.91 9.02 -4.87
C ASN A 48 -1.93 10.46 -4.38
N GLY A 49 -1.81 10.61 -3.07
CA GLY A 49 -1.87 11.92 -2.45
C GLY A 49 -2.18 11.83 -0.97
N ARG A 50 -2.88 12.82 -0.47
CA ARG A 50 -3.32 12.90 0.91
C ARG A 50 -4.83 13.00 0.97
N MET A 51 -5.42 12.32 1.94
CA MET A 51 -6.84 12.42 2.24
C MET A 51 -7.06 12.80 3.69
N ALA A 52 -8.11 13.57 3.94
CA ALA A 52 -8.62 13.84 5.27
C ALA A 52 -10.13 13.61 5.26
N LEU A 53 -10.61 12.80 6.20
CA LEU A 53 -12.02 12.57 6.45
C LEU A 53 -12.33 13.04 7.87
N GLN A 54 -13.27 13.95 7.98
CA GLN A 54 -13.82 14.43 9.24
C GLN A 54 -15.29 14.09 9.30
N VAL A 55 -15.71 13.44 10.37
CA VAL A 55 -17.10 13.13 10.66
C VAL A 55 -17.54 14.07 11.81
N ASP A 56 -18.72 14.63 11.71
CA ASP A 56 -19.27 15.49 12.77
C ASP A 56 -19.91 14.65 13.88
N ASP A 57 -19.09 13.82 14.48
CA ASP A 57 -19.40 12.95 15.61
C ASP A 57 -18.17 12.90 16.52
N PRO A 58 -18.27 13.34 17.79
CA PRO A 58 -17.14 13.33 18.73
C PRO A 58 -16.63 11.92 19.07
N ALA A 59 -17.41 10.88 18.80
CA ALA A 59 -16.98 9.49 18.98
C ALA A 59 -16.10 8.98 17.82
N VAL A 60 -16.06 9.68 16.70
CA VAL A 60 -15.30 9.30 15.50
C VAL A 60 -14.05 10.17 15.38
N ASN A 61 -12.87 9.54 15.46
CA ASN A 61 -11.62 10.25 15.25
C ASN A 61 -11.47 10.65 13.78
N PRO A 62 -11.01 11.90 13.48
CA PRO A 62 -10.65 12.27 12.12
C PRO A 62 -9.58 11.37 11.54
N VAL A 63 -9.76 10.96 10.29
CA VAL A 63 -8.76 10.21 9.53
C VAL A 63 -7.95 11.18 8.68
N SER A 64 -6.64 11.18 8.82
CA SER A 64 -5.72 11.92 7.95
C SER A 64 -4.55 11.01 7.57
N ALA A 65 -4.40 10.75 6.28
CA ALA A 65 -3.43 9.78 5.79
C ALA A 65 -2.94 10.13 4.38
N GLY A 66 -1.75 9.68 4.03
CA GLY A 66 -1.40 9.45 2.64
C GLY A 66 -2.25 8.32 2.07
N PHE A 67 -2.52 8.32 0.79
CA PHE A 67 -3.23 7.23 0.14
C PHE A 67 -2.65 6.88 -1.23
N GLU A 68 -2.77 5.62 -1.57
CA GLU A 68 -2.61 5.11 -2.94
C GLU A 68 -3.89 4.35 -3.28
N LEU A 69 -4.61 4.81 -4.30
CA LEU A 69 -5.82 4.19 -4.81
C LEU A 69 -5.55 3.66 -6.21
N SER A 70 -5.87 2.41 -6.48
CA SER A 70 -5.70 1.81 -7.79
C SER A 70 -6.88 0.91 -8.16
N GLY A 71 -7.13 0.76 -9.47
CA GLY A 71 -8.20 -0.07 -9.98
C GLY A 71 -9.43 0.72 -10.41
N GLY A 72 -10.58 0.26 -9.97
CA GLY A 72 -11.90 0.80 -10.29
C GLY A 72 -12.98 0.34 -9.30
N PRO A 73 -14.26 0.68 -9.58
CA PRO A 73 -15.35 0.38 -8.66
C PRO A 73 -15.54 -1.10 -8.32
N GLN A 74 -15.24 -2.00 -9.26
CA GLN A 74 -15.46 -3.44 -9.10
C GLN A 74 -14.24 -4.19 -8.57
N HIS A 75 -13.04 -3.71 -8.89
CA HIS A 75 -11.78 -4.30 -8.47
C HIS A 75 -10.81 -3.18 -8.16
N GLY A 76 -10.19 -3.22 -7.01
CA GLY A 76 -9.22 -2.21 -6.67
C GLY A 76 -8.55 -2.42 -5.34
N GLU A 77 -7.67 -1.50 -5.04
CA GLU A 77 -6.90 -1.46 -3.82
C GLU A 77 -6.79 -0.01 -3.33
N LEU A 78 -6.99 0.17 -2.03
CA LEU A 78 -6.69 1.41 -1.32
C LEU A 78 -5.65 1.11 -0.23
N VAL A 79 -4.50 1.77 -0.32
CA VAL A 79 -3.47 1.73 0.73
C VAL A 79 -3.49 3.07 1.46
N LEU A 80 -3.58 3.03 2.79
CA LEU A 80 -3.44 4.19 3.65
C LEU A 80 -2.05 4.20 4.28
N LEU A 81 -1.43 5.38 4.29
CA LEU A 81 -0.05 5.59 4.72
C LEU A 81 0.01 6.65 5.83
N ASN A 82 0.89 6.43 6.80
CA ASN A 82 1.20 7.49 7.74
C ASN A 82 2.15 8.54 7.11
N PRO A 83 2.41 9.69 7.76
CA PRO A 83 3.32 10.71 7.22
C PRO A 83 4.76 10.25 6.94
N LEU A 84 5.16 9.13 7.54
CA LEU A 84 6.49 8.52 7.33
C LEU A 84 6.49 7.50 6.17
N GLY A 85 5.34 7.29 5.50
CA GLY A 85 5.20 6.34 4.40
C GLY A 85 4.97 4.88 4.82
N ASN A 86 4.74 4.60 6.12
CA ASN A 86 4.42 3.25 6.55
C ASN A 86 2.93 2.96 6.32
N VAL A 87 2.63 1.73 5.91
CA VAL A 87 1.26 1.27 5.67
C VAL A 87 0.50 1.20 6.99
N LEU A 88 -0.62 1.91 7.07
CA LEU A 88 -1.58 1.88 8.17
C LEU A 88 -2.65 0.82 7.94
N ALA A 89 -3.14 0.73 6.71
CA ALA A 89 -4.16 -0.21 6.29
C ALA A 89 -4.10 -0.45 4.79
N THR A 90 -4.51 -1.63 4.35
CA THR A 90 -4.76 -1.98 2.96
C THR A 90 -6.17 -2.53 2.83
N LEU A 91 -6.93 -2.02 1.89
CA LEU A 91 -8.27 -2.47 1.55
C LEU A 91 -8.28 -2.90 0.09
N GLU A 92 -8.51 -4.18 -0.14
CA GLU A 92 -8.62 -4.78 -1.48
C GLU A 92 -10.07 -5.19 -1.71
N TRP A 93 -10.59 -5.06 -2.93
CA TRP A 93 -11.95 -5.51 -3.27
C TRP A 93 -12.03 -6.10 -4.69
N SER A 94 -13.01 -6.96 -4.84
CA SER A 94 -13.38 -7.63 -6.08
C SER A 94 -14.87 -8.02 -6.01
N PRO A 95 -15.48 -8.54 -7.08
CA PRO A 95 -16.83 -9.08 -7.03
C PRO A 95 -17.03 -10.22 -6.03
N ALA A 96 -15.96 -10.88 -5.61
CA ALA A 96 -16.01 -11.93 -4.59
C ALA A 96 -16.09 -11.40 -3.15
N GLY A 97 -15.89 -10.09 -2.95
CA GLY A 97 -15.88 -9.42 -1.65
C GLY A 97 -14.67 -8.53 -1.44
N ALA A 98 -14.48 -8.09 -0.22
CA ALA A 98 -13.41 -7.19 0.17
C ALA A 98 -12.60 -7.73 1.36
N VAL A 99 -11.36 -7.27 1.45
CA VAL A 99 -10.39 -7.66 2.48
C VAL A 99 -9.74 -6.40 3.03
N LEU A 100 -9.82 -6.21 4.34
CA LEU A 100 -9.11 -5.17 5.07
C LEU A 100 -7.95 -5.78 5.85
N GLN A 101 -6.76 -5.22 5.70
CA GLN A 101 -5.58 -5.51 6.52
C GLN A 101 -5.22 -4.26 7.30
N LYS A 102 -5.19 -4.34 8.63
CA LYS A 102 -4.89 -3.21 9.53
C LYS A 102 -4.22 -3.72 10.80
N GLY A 103 -3.04 -3.18 11.14
CA GLY A 103 -2.35 -3.52 12.40
C GLY A 103 -2.00 -5.01 12.56
N GLY A 104 -1.78 -5.75 11.45
CA GLY A 104 -1.53 -7.19 11.46
C GLY A 104 -2.79 -8.05 11.47
N GLU A 105 -3.97 -7.47 11.63
CA GLU A 105 -5.25 -8.16 11.51
C GLU A 105 -5.73 -8.17 10.05
N ARG A 106 -6.40 -9.26 9.66
CA ARG A 106 -7.03 -9.44 8.36
C ARG A 106 -8.52 -9.70 8.55
N ARG A 107 -9.36 -8.88 7.92
CA ARG A 107 -10.82 -9.03 7.93
C ARG A 107 -11.35 -9.16 6.52
N THR A 108 -12.31 -10.05 6.33
CA THR A 108 -12.94 -10.31 5.03
C THR A 108 -14.44 -10.04 5.16
N SER A 109 -15.02 -9.40 4.16
CA SER A 109 -16.45 -9.10 4.11
C SER A 109 -16.96 -9.26 2.68
N PRO A 110 -18.20 -9.73 2.46
CA PRO A 110 -18.83 -9.63 1.14
C PRO A 110 -19.16 -8.18 0.74
N SER A 111 -19.13 -7.25 1.70
CA SER A 111 -19.43 -5.83 1.48
C SER A 111 -18.18 -4.97 1.64
N LEU A 112 -17.80 -4.28 0.57
CA LEU A 112 -16.78 -3.24 0.59
C LEU A 112 -17.18 -2.09 1.52
N ASP A 113 -18.45 -1.65 1.46
CA ASP A 113 -18.96 -0.52 2.25
C ASP A 113 -18.86 -0.79 3.76
N ALA A 114 -19.06 -2.04 4.19
CA ALA A 114 -18.92 -2.41 5.59
C ALA A 114 -17.47 -2.24 6.09
N LEU A 115 -16.48 -2.64 5.28
CA LEU A 115 -15.06 -2.47 5.63
C LEU A 115 -14.61 -1.02 5.53
N VAL A 116 -15.15 -0.26 4.57
CA VAL A 116 -14.89 1.19 4.48
C VAL A 116 -15.42 1.91 5.70
N LEU A 117 -16.64 1.60 6.14
CA LEU A 117 -17.22 2.14 7.37
C LEU A 117 -16.35 1.80 8.59
N GLU A 118 -15.92 0.54 8.71
CA GLU A 118 -15.03 0.11 9.80
C GLU A 118 -13.69 0.86 9.78
N LEU A 119 -13.11 1.04 8.60
CA LEU A 119 -11.81 1.68 8.42
C LEU A 119 -11.84 3.17 8.74
N THR A 120 -12.89 3.85 8.30
CA THR A 120 -12.96 5.32 8.27
C THR A 120 -13.97 5.92 9.26
N GLY A 121 -14.82 5.10 9.87
CA GLY A 121 -15.93 5.56 10.70
C GLY A 121 -17.06 6.20 9.90
N SER A 122 -17.05 6.15 8.59
CA SER A 122 -18.05 6.76 7.71
C SER A 122 -18.28 5.94 6.45
N ALA A 123 -19.53 5.87 5.99
CA ALA A 123 -19.85 5.30 4.69
C ALA A 123 -19.37 6.24 3.58
N LEU A 124 -18.33 5.86 2.86
CA LEU A 124 -17.81 6.57 1.70
C LEU A 124 -18.22 5.85 0.42
N PRO A 125 -18.74 6.56 -0.58
CA PRO A 125 -19.15 5.95 -1.85
C PRO A 125 -17.93 5.67 -2.75
N VAL A 126 -17.23 4.55 -2.52
CA VAL A 126 -15.98 4.23 -3.23
C VAL A 126 -16.17 4.23 -4.75
N ALA A 127 -17.30 3.73 -5.25
CA ALA A 127 -17.58 3.75 -6.68
C ALA A 127 -17.64 5.18 -7.25
N ALA A 128 -18.28 6.10 -6.53
CA ALA A 128 -18.36 7.51 -6.94
C ALA A 128 -17.02 8.23 -6.79
N LEU A 129 -16.19 7.83 -5.81
CA LEU A 129 -14.86 8.40 -5.62
C LEU A 129 -14.00 8.25 -6.88
N PHE A 130 -14.07 7.11 -7.57
CA PHE A 130 -13.37 6.92 -8.84
C PHE A 130 -13.84 7.93 -9.91
N ALA A 131 -15.16 8.10 -10.06
CA ALA A 131 -15.72 9.06 -11.02
C ALA A 131 -15.31 10.50 -10.64
N TRP A 132 -15.39 10.87 -9.37
CA TRP A 132 -15.00 12.20 -8.90
C TRP A 132 -13.51 12.50 -9.15
N LEU A 133 -12.64 11.51 -8.97
CA LEU A 133 -11.20 11.64 -9.26
C LEU A 133 -10.89 11.69 -10.76
N ASP A 134 -11.78 11.19 -11.60
CA ASP A 134 -11.74 11.36 -13.07
C ASP A 134 -12.31 12.73 -13.52
N GLY A 135 -12.89 13.50 -12.60
CA GLY A 135 -13.51 14.80 -12.89
C GLY A 135 -15.03 14.74 -13.12
N ASP A 136 -15.63 13.56 -13.07
CA ASP A 136 -17.06 13.35 -13.25
C ASP A 136 -17.78 13.54 -11.92
N ALA A 137 -18.47 14.67 -11.74
CA ALA A 137 -19.23 14.98 -10.53
C ALA A 137 -20.56 14.19 -10.48
N VAL A 138 -20.47 12.84 -10.49
CA VAL A 138 -21.65 11.99 -10.37
C VAL A 138 -22.40 12.24 -9.09
N ALA A 139 -23.71 12.35 -9.18
CA ALA A 139 -24.58 12.58 -8.03
C ALA A 139 -24.66 11.30 -7.17
N VAL A 140 -24.47 11.48 -5.88
CA VAL A 140 -24.65 10.44 -4.85
C VAL A 140 -25.63 10.96 -3.81
N PRO A 141 -26.67 10.20 -3.47
CA PRO A 141 -27.63 10.63 -2.45
C PRO A 141 -26.95 11.02 -1.15
N GLY A 142 -27.26 12.21 -0.67
CA GLY A 142 -26.71 12.76 0.57
C GLY A 142 -25.30 13.32 0.47
N TRP A 143 -24.62 13.21 -0.67
CA TRP A 143 -23.29 13.76 -0.90
C TRP A 143 -23.34 14.92 -1.91
N THR A 144 -22.50 15.93 -1.68
CA THR A 144 -22.17 16.99 -2.62
C THR A 144 -20.68 16.96 -2.87
N VAL A 145 -20.25 17.00 -4.14
CA VAL A 145 -18.84 17.01 -4.51
C VAL A 145 -18.48 18.31 -5.21
N ASP A 146 -17.33 18.85 -4.89
CA ASP A 146 -16.69 19.98 -5.57
C ASP A 146 -15.42 19.49 -6.26
N THR A 147 -15.49 19.36 -7.59
CA THR A 147 -14.38 18.99 -8.49
C THR A 147 -13.76 20.20 -9.18
N SER A 148 -14.22 21.44 -8.91
CA SER A 148 -13.78 22.67 -9.59
C SER A 148 -12.29 22.95 -9.47
N ARG A 149 -11.63 22.35 -8.48
CA ARG A 149 -10.19 22.48 -8.23
C ARG A 149 -9.41 21.19 -8.48
N LEU A 150 -9.98 20.26 -9.23
CA LEU A 150 -9.32 18.98 -9.54
C LEU A 150 -8.07 19.19 -10.40
N ASP A 151 -8.08 20.19 -11.29
CA ASP A 151 -6.89 20.60 -12.06
C ASP A 151 -5.74 21.08 -11.16
N ASP A 152 -6.07 21.58 -9.95
CA ASP A 152 -5.10 21.88 -8.90
C ASP A 152 -4.78 20.65 -8.02
N GLY A 153 -5.30 19.49 -8.35
CA GLY A 153 -5.18 18.27 -7.57
C GLY A 153 -6.06 18.25 -6.30
N ARG A 154 -7.11 19.07 -6.22
CA ARG A 154 -7.95 19.18 -5.03
C ARG A 154 -9.38 18.77 -5.29
N LEU A 155 -9.92 17.93 -4.40
CA LEU A 155 -11.29 17.51 -4.41
C LEU A 155 -11.86 17.63 -2.99
N THR A 156 -13.11 18.10 -2.88
CA THR A 156 -13.84 18.11 -1.62
C THR A 156 -15.21 17.47 -1.82
N ALA A 157 -15.58 16.54 -0.94
CA ALA A 157 -16.91 15.96 -0.92
C ALA A 157 -17.50 16.05 0.48
N GLN A 158 -18.79 16.39 0.57
CA GLN A 158 -19.49 16.57 1.84
C GLN A 158 -20.73 15.69 1.87
N ARG A 159 -20.89 14.92 2.93
CA ARG A 159 -22.11 14.18 3.23
C ARG A 159 -22.94 14.99 4.21
N GLN A 160 -24.16 15.30 3.80
CA GLN A 160 -25.15 16.00 4.62
C GLN A 160 -26.21 15.03 5.16
N SER A 161 -26.40 13.89 4.49
CA SER A 161 -27.37 12.86 4.86
C SER A 161 -26.88 11.48 4.44
N PRO A 162 -27.11 10.41 5.26
CA PRO A 162 -27.60 10.48 6.63
C PRO A 162 -26.58 11.13 7.59
N LEU A 163 -27.08 11.61 8.71
CA LEU A 163 -26.21 12.08 9.81
C LEU A 163 -25.38 10.91 10.38
N PRO A 164 -24.21 11.20 10.97
CA PRO A 164 -23.55 12.51 11.12
C PRO A 164 -23.01 13.03 9.78
N GLU A 165 -22.88 14.36 9.67
CA GLU A 165 -22.25 14.99 8.52
C GLU A 165 -20.79 14.52 8.40
N ALA A 166 -20.27 14.51 7.17
CA ALA A 166 -18.86 14.15 6.94
C ALA A 166 -18.27 15.00 5.82
N THR A 167 -17.00 15.34 5.97
CA THR A 167 -16.26 16.07 4.95
C THR A 167 -15.01 15.26 4.56
N LEU A 168 -14.92 14.90 3.30
CA LEU A 168 -13.74 14.30 2.68
C LEU A 168 -12.99 15.36 1.88
N ARG A 169 -11.70 15.51 2.14
CA ARG A 169 -10.79 16.35 1.36
C ARG A 169 -9.67 15.49 0.80
N ILE A 170 -9.40 15.66 -0.48
CA ILE A 170 -8.31 14.98 -1.18
C ILE A 170 -7.39 16.02 -1.80
N VAL A 171 -6.09 15.77 -1.70
CA VAL A 171 -5.03 16.49 -2.39
C VAL A 171 -4.17 15.46 -3.11
N LEU A 172 -4.24 15.45 -4.44
CA LEU A 172 -3.47 14.55 -5.29
C LEU A 172 -2.02 15.03 -5.42
N ASP A 173 -1.10 14.09 -5.43
CA ASP A 173 0.29 14.36 -5.80
C ASP A 173 0.38 14.56 -7.33
N ARG A 174 1.25 15.44 -7.76
CA ARG A 174 1.50 15.77 -9.18
C ARG A 174 2.77 15.12 -9.68
#